data_adf08bd1d2b98a39e7b4b4550dcacb4a
#
_entry.id   adf08bd1d2b98a39e7b4b4550dcacb4a
#
_cell.length_a   1.000
_cell.length_b   1.000
_cell.length_c   1.000
_cell.angle_alpha   90.00
_cell.angle_beta   90.00
_cell.angle_gamma   90.00
#
_symmetry.space_group_name_H-M   'P 1'
#
loop_
_entity.id
_entity.type
_entity.pdbx_description
1 polymer ?
#
loop_
_entity_poly.entity_id
_entity_poly.type
_entity_poly.pdbx_seq_one_letter_code
_entity_poly.pdbx_strand_id
1 'polypeptide(L)'
;MSILVRDATRRFGDFTALDDVSVEIPSGSLTALLGPSGSGKSTLLRVIAGLERLDAGTVEIDGRDATDLPPQRRGVGFVFQHYAAFKHMTVRENVAFGLKVARRPKAEIRARVDELLELVQLPGLADRYPAQLSGGQRQRMALARALAVRPNVLLLDEPFGALDARVRQELRAWLRRLHDEMHVTTVFVTHDQEEAMEVADRIVVMNAGHIEQVGGPRDLYEHPANAFVMGFVGPVTRLGELFVRPHDIQVRRQPNGTTAEAMVERLVHLGFEVRADLLLGDGQRLQAQLSREDAEELELAQGEIVYVRPSRTRQFADASPGPPEV
;
A
#
# COMPACT_ATOMS: atom_id res chain seq x y z
N MET A 1 20.61 2.61 -0.52
CA MET A 1 20.70 2.72 -1.99
C MET A 1 19.42 3.32 -2.53
N SER A 2 19.49 4.44 -3.25
CA SER A 2 18.32 5.08 -3.88
C SER A 2 17.99 4.41 -5.21
N ILE A 3 16.70 4.50 -5.60
CA ILE A 3 16.25 4.11 -6.92
C ILE A 3 15.69 5.37 -7.59
N LEU A 4 16.10 5.62 -8.82
CA LEU A 4 15.61 6.72 -9.61
C LEU A 4 15.09 6.18 -10.95
N VAL A 5 13.82 6.41 -11.20
CA VAL A 5 13.16 6.11 -12.48
C VAL A 5 12.87 7.44 -13.16
N ARG A 6 13.22 7.58 -14.44
CA ARG A 6 12.97 8.79 -15.21
C ARG A 6 12.26 8.46 -16.52
N ASP A 7 11.19 9.18 -16.78
CA ASP A 7 10.42 9.22 -18.04
C ASP A 7 10.05 7.81 -18.53
N ALA A 8 9.75 6.92 -17.56
CA ALA A 8 9.53 5.51 -17.81
C ALA A 8 8.20 5.27 -18.53
N THR A 9 8.30 4.74 -19.75
CA THR A 9 7.13 4.34 -20.55
C THR A 9 7.17 2.86 -20.83
N ARG A 10 6.03 2.17 -20.64
CA ARG A 10 5.86 0.76 -20.96
C ARG A 10 4.48 0.48 -21.53
N ARG A 11 4.44 -0.16 -22.69
CA ARG A 11 3.21 -0.51 -23.41
C ARG A 11 3.10 -2.02 -23.60
N PHE A 12 1.88 -2.53 -23.57
CA PHE A 12 1.52 -3.91 -23.90
C PHE A 12 0.44 -3.89 -24.98
N GLY A 13 0.84 -4.00 -26.24
CA GLY A 13 -0.04 -3.74 -27.37
C GLY A 13 -0.58 -2.31 -27.33
N ASP A 14 -1.89 -2.15 -27.29
CA ASP A 14 -2.55 -0.85 -27.22
C ASP A 14 -2.69 -0.30 -25.78
N PHE A 15 -2.35 -1.08 -24.77
CA PHE A 15 -2.42 -0.68 -23.37
C PHE A 15 -1.10 -0.06 -22.89
N THR A 16 -1.16 1.20 -22.44
CA THR A 16 -0.01 1.88 -21.81
C THR A 16 -0.07 1.64 -20.31
N ALA A 17 0.85 0.82 -19.80
CA ALA A 17 0.93 0.47 -18.38
C ALA A 17 1.71 1.49 -17.55
N LEU A 18 2.72 2.14 -18.15
CA LEU A 18 3.46 3.27 -17.60
C LEU A 18 3.54 4.33 -18.69
N ASP A 19 3.23 5.57 -18.35
CA ASP A 19 3.21 6.70 -19.25
C ASP A 19 3.97 7.87 -18.64
N ASP A 20 5.21 8.06 -19.07
CA ASP A 20 6.13 9.12 -18.61
C ASP A 20 6.31 9.17 -17.08
N VAL A 21 6.51 8.00 -16.45
CA VAL A 21 6.61 7.87 -15.01
C VAL A 21 8.00 8.22 -14.52
N SER A 22 8.09 9.24 -13.66
CA SER A 22 9.33 9.63 -12.98
C SER A 22 9.16 9.59 -11.47
N VAL A 23 10.04 8.86 -10.76
CA VAL A 23 9.99 8.71 -9.29
C VAL A 23 11.35 8.45 -8.69
N GLU A 24 11.59 9.06 -7.55
CA GLU A 24 12.76 8.80 -6.71
C GLU A 24 12.31 8.06 -5.44
N ILE A 25 12.97 6.94 -5.14
CA ILE A 25 12.82 6.16 -3.92
C ILE A 25 14.10 6.33 -3.10
N PRO A 26 14.03 7.01 -1.95
CA PRO A 26 15.20 7.28 -1.13
C PRO A 26 15.85 6.02 -0.57
N SER A 27 17.16 6.11 -0.34
CA SER A 27 17.92 5.03 0.30
C SER A 27 17.37 4.72 1.69
N GLY A 28 17.19 3.45 2.00
CA GLY A 28 16.73 2.99 3.31
C GLY A 28 15.27 3.31 3.62
N SER A 29 14.47 3.77 2.64
CA SER A 29 13.04 4.00 2.84
C SER A 29 12.22 2.74 2.59
N LEU A 30 11.08 2.65 3.27
CA LEU A 30 10.01 1.71 3.00
C LEU A 30 8.92 2.44 2.20
N THR A 31 8.90 2.20 0.90
CA THR A 31 8.02 2.92 -0.05
C THR A 31 6.90 2.01 -0.54
N ALA A 32 5.64 2.47 -0.43
CA ALA A 32 4.49 1.81 -1.02
C ALA A 32 4.17 2.35 -2.41
N LEU A 33 3.92 1.48 -3.38
CA LEU A 33 3.24 1.82 -4.62
C LEU A 33 1.75 1.52 -4.43
N LEU A 34 0.93 2.55 -4.36
CA LEU A 34 -0.49 2.47 -4.02
C LEU A 34 -1.35 2.92 -5.21
N GLY A 35 -2.48 2.27 -5.46
CA GLY A 35 -3.40 2.65 -6.53
C GLY A 35 -4.35 1.53 -6.92
N PRO A 36 -5.36 1.77 -7.74
CA PRO A 36 -6.31 0.76 -8.20
C PRO A 36 -5.64 -0.33 -9.06
N SER A 37 -6.36 -1.41 -9.30
CA SER A 37 -5.91 -2.45 -10.23
C SER A 37 -5.70 -1.87 -11.63
N GLY A 38 -4.61 -2.26 -12.30
CA GLY A 38 -4.27 -1.74 -13.63
C GLY A 38 -3.58 -0.37 -13.65
N SER A 39 -3.28 0.26 -12.51
CA SER A 39 -2.61 1.57 -12.47
C SER A 39 -1.11 1.56 -12.77
N GLY A 40 -0.50 0.39 -13.07
CA GLY A 40 0.92 0.29 -13.45
C GLY A 40 1.88 -0.11 -12.34
N LYS A 41 1.46 -0.25 -11.07
CA LYS A 41 2.30 -0.54 -9.90
C LYS A 41 3.22 -1.75 -10.05
N SER A 42 2.63 -2.92 -10.35
CA SER A 42 3.41 -4.16 -10.53
C SER A 42 4.30 -4.09 -11.77
N THR A 43 3.91 -3.34 -12.79
CA THR A 43 4.76 -3.08 -13.96
C THR A 43 5.96 -2.24 -13.56
N LEU A 44 5.78 -1.15 -12.82
CA LEU A 44 6.88 -0.32 -12.31
C LEU A 44 7.82 -1.14 -11.41
N LEU A 45 7.26 -1.94 -10.50
CA LEU A 45 8.07 -2.82 -9.64
C LEU A 45 8.90 -3.80 -10.45
N ARG A 46 8.33 -4.43 -11.50
CA ARG A 46 9.02 -5.36 -12.38
C ARG A 46 10.07 -4.67 -13.28
N VAL A 47 9.80 -3.45 -13.71
CA VAL A 47 10.77 -2.61 -14.42
C VAL A 47 11.99 -2.33 -13.54
N ILE A 48 11.79 -1.91 -12.28
CA ILE A 48 12.88 -1.72 -11.31
C ILE A 48 13.67 -3.02 -11.11
N ALA A 49 12.98 -4.16 -11.03
CA ALA A 49 13.61 -5.46 -10.88
C ALA A 49 14.38 -5.95 -12.11
N GLY A 50 14.14 -5.37 -13.31
CA GLY A 50 14.65 -5.85 -14.59
C GLY A 50 13.95 -7.09 -15.12
N LEU A 51 12.76 -7.39 -14.59
CA LEU A 51 11.87 -8.46 -15.06
C LEU A 51 11.01 -8.00 -16.23
N GLU A 52 10.86 -6.69 -16.40
CA GLU A 52 10.16 -6.05 -17.51
C GLU A 52 11.07 -4.98 -18.12
N ARG A 53 11.05 -4.81 -19.43
CA ARG A 53 11.84 -3.79 -20.14
C ARG A 53 11.00 -2.53 -20.33
N LEU A 54 11.65 -1.37 -20.31
CA LEU A 54 11.07 -0.11 -20.74
C LEU A 54 11.03 0.00 -22.27
N ASP A 55 10.04 0.71 -22.78
CA ASP A 55 10.01 1.16 -24.17
C ASP A 55 10.71 2.53 -24.29
N ALA A 56 10.68 3.36 -23.23
CA ALA A 56 11.44 4.60 -23.09
C ALA A 56 11.72 4.90 -21.63
N GLY A 57 12.71 5.77 -21.37
CA GLY A 57 13.12 6.17 -20.02
C GLY A 57 14.26 5.33 -19.46
N THR A 58 14.61 5.59 -18.18
CA THR A 58 15.76 4.98 -17.51
C THR A 58 15.47 4.56 -16.08
N VAL A 59 16.23 3.59 -15.60
CA VAL A 59 16.25 3.13 -14.19
C VAL A 59 17.67 3.22 -13.68
N GLU A 60 17.90 3.99 -12.63
CA GLU A 60 19.16 4.02 -11.90
C GLU A 60 18.97 3.36 -10.52
N ILE A 61 19.94 2.56 -10.10
CA ILE A 61 20.01 1.97 -8.75
C ILE A 61 21.36 2.35 -8.15
N ASP A 62 21.33 3.10 -7.06
CA ASP A 62 22.53 3.59 -6.38
C ASP A 62 23.47 4.39 -7.31
N GLY A 63 22.90 5.27 -8.14
CA GLY A 63 23.63 6.09 -9.10
C GLY A 63 24.23 5.34 -10.29
N ARG A 64 23.86 4.06 -10.46
CA ARG A 64 24.29 3.24 -11.61
C ARG A 64 23.10 3.00 -12.53
N ASP A 65 23.33 3.22 -13.81
CA ASP A 65 22.34 2.85 -14.83
C ASP A 65 22.09 1.33 -14.79
N ALA A 66 20.84 0.99 -14.54
CA ALA A 66 20.36 -0.38 -14.47
C ALA A 66 19.36 -0.70 -15.58
N THR A 67 19.08 0.23 -16.48
CA THR A 67 18.01 0.14 -17.49
C THR A 67 18.06 -1.18 -18.28
N ASP A 68 19.21 -1.53 -18.82
CA ASP A 68 19.40 -2.76 -19.60
C ASP A 68 20.05 -3.91 -18.82
N LEU A 69 20.30 -3.71 -17.50
CA LEU A 69 20.87 -4.77 -16.70
C LEU A 69 19.84 -5.88 -16.42
N PRO A 70 20.23 -7.16 -16.58
CA PRO A 70 19.37 -8.27 -16.21
C PRO A 70 19.19 -8.32 -14.68
N PRO A 71 18.08 -8.92 -14.18
CA PRO A 71 17.73 -8.93 -12.74
C PRO A 71 18.87 -9.37 -11.82
N GLN A 72 19.66 -10.37 -12.25
CA GLN A 72 20.76 -10.94 -11.47
C GLN A 72 21.90 -9.95 -11.20
N ARG A 73 22.01 -8.86 -11.97
CA ARG A 73 23.05 -7.84 -11.86
C ARG A 73 22.59 -6.56 -11.18
N ARG A 74 21.29 -6.46 -10.84
CA ARG A 74 20.72 -5.26 -10.19
C ARG A 74 20.86 -5.24 -8.68
N GLY A 75 21.26 -6.35 -8.05
CA GLY A 75 21.39 -6.45 -6.60
C GLY A 75 20.06 -6.35 -5.85
N VAL A 76 18.96 -6.73 -6.50
CA VAL A 76 17.61 -6.68 -5.94
C VAL A 76 17.12 -8.05 -5.47
N GLY A 77 16.39 -8.09 -4.35
CA GLY A 77 15.60 -9.23 -3.90
C GLY A 77 14.14 -9.02 -4.31
N PHE A 78 13.50 -10.02 -4.89
CA PHE A 78 12.12 -9.93 -5.35
C PHE A 78 11.24 -10.99 -4.69
N VAL A 79 10.09 -10.57 -4.17
CA VAL A 79 9.05 -11.45 -3.64
C VAL A 79 7.80 -11.31 -4.50
N PHE A 80 7.39 -12.40 -5.15
CA PHE A 80 6.22 -12.43 -6.03
C PHE A 80 4.93 -12.58 -5.21
N GLN A 81 3.82 -12.09 -5.72
CA GLN A 81 2.47 -12.15 -5.16
C GLN A 81 2.08 -13.57 -4.68
N HIS A 82 2.43 -14.61 -5.42
CA HIS A 82 2.16 -16.01 -5.06
C HIS A 82 3.36 -16.71 -4.42
N TYR A 83 4.31 -15.93 -3.85
CA TYR A 83 5.52 -16.37 -3.14
C TYR A 83 6.50 -17.20 -3.99
N ALA A 84 6.10 -17.72 -5.15
CA ALA A 84 6.91 -18.53 -6.07
C ALA A 84 7.78 -19.59 -5.34
N ALA A 85 7.19 -20.29 -4.37
CA ALA A 85 7.90 -21.31 -3.59
C ALA A 85 8.25 -22.52 -4.46
N PHE A 86 9.47 -23.05 -4.29
CA PHE A 86 9.89 -24.33 -4.89
C PHE A 86 9.22 -25.46 -4.10
N LYS A 87 8.11 -26.00 -4.61
CA LYS A 87 7.23 -26.95 -3.91
C LYS A 87 7.91 -28.26 -3.50
N HIS A 88 8.93 -28.67 -4.25
CA HIS A 88 9.71 -29.89 -4.03
C HIS A 88 10.92 -29.71 -3.09
N MET A 89 11.14 -28.50 -2.59
CA MET A 89 12.21 -28.16 -1.67
C MET A 89 11.65 -27.83 -0.28
N THR A 90 12.38 -28.15 0.76
CA THR A 90 12.08 -27.74 2.13
C THR A 90 12.20 -26.24 2.30
N VAL A 91 11.75 -25.69 3.43
CA VAL A 91 11.91 -24.27 3.80
C VAL A 91 13.39 -23.89 3.77
N ARG A 92 14.26 -24.66 4.40
CA ARG A 92 15.72 -24.50 4.40
C ARG A 92 16.29 -24.44 2.99
N GLU A 93 15.87 -25.35 2.14
CA GLU A 93 16.36 -25.43 0.76
C GLU A 93 15.86 -24.26 -0.10
N ASN A 94 14.61 -23.82 0.09
CA ASN A 94 14.08 -22.62 -0.54
C ASN A 94 14.91 -21.39 -0.18
N VAL A 95 15.20 -21.17 1.10
CA VAL A 95 16.01 -20.02 1.56
C VAL A 95 17.45 -20.13 1.07
N ALA A 96 18.02 -21.33 1.05
CA ALA A 96 19.39 -21.59 0.58
C ALA A 96 19.58 -21.43 -0.94
N PHE A 97 18.48 -21.44 -1.72
CA PHE A 97 18.54 -21.59 -3.18
C PHE A 97 19.45 -20.56 -3.86
N GLY A 98 19.24 -19.27 -3.58
CA GLY A 98 20.03 -18.18 -4.18
C GLY A 98 21.52 -18.27 -3.84
N LEU A 99 21.85 -18.66 -2.60
CA LEU A 99 23.23 -18.84 -2.17
C LEU A 99 23.90 -20.06 -2.86
N LYS A 100 23.14 -21.14 -3.08
CA LYS A 100 23.62 -22.31 -3.84
C LYS A 100 23.91 -21.94 -5.31
N VAL A 101 23.01 -21.17 -5.95
CA VAL A 101 23.22 -20.66 -7.32
C VAL A 101 24.46 -19.76 -7.39
N ALA A 102 24.68 -18.93 -6.37
CA ALA A 102 25.87 -18.08 -6.23
C ALA A 102 27.13 -18.86 -5.81
N ARG A 103 27.07 -20.20 -5.70
CA ARG A 103 28.18 -21.12 -5.36
C ARG A 103 28.90 -20.73 -4.05
N ARG A 104 28.15 -20.24 -3.05
CA ARG A 104 28.74 -19.94 -1.74
C ARG A 104 29.17 -21.21 -1.00
N PRO A 105 30.17 -21.14 -0.11
CA PRO A 105 30.60 -22.26 0.72
C PRO A 105 29.45 -22.83 1.57
N LYS A 106 29.41 -24.17 1.73
CA LYS A 106 28.33 -24.84 2.48
C LYS A 106 28.16 -24.32 3.92
N ALA A 107 29.27 -24.01 4.59
CA ALA A 107 29.25 -23.45 5.95
C ALA A 107 28.59 -22.07 6.00
N GLU A 108 28.90 -21.18 5.05
CA GLU A 108 28.29 -19.85 4.92
C GLU A 108 26.79 -19.98 4.63
N ILE A 109 26.40 -20.87 3.71
CA ILE A 109 25.00 -21.14 3.38
C ILE A 109 24.24 -21.54 4.65
N ARG A 110 24.78 -22.52 5.41
CA ARG A 110 24.12 -23.01 6.62
C ARG A 110 23.94 -21.90 7.65
N ALA A 111 25.00 -21.19 7.96
CA ALA A 111 24.96 -20.10 8.95
C ALA A 111 23.95 -19.01 8.55
N ARG A 112 23.96 -18.59 7.27
CA ARG A 112 23.06 -17.55 6.78
C ARG A 112 21.61 -18.01 6.76
N VAL A 113 21.33 -19.25 6.42
CA VAL A 113 19.98 -19.81 6.42
C VAL A 113 19.43 -19.92 7.85
N ASP A 114 20.25 -20.37 8.80
CA ASP A 114 19.84 -20.49 10.21
C ASP A 114 19.55 -19.08 10.78
N GLU A 115 20.40 -18.08 10.53
CA GLU A 115 20.17 -16.66 10.88
C GLU A 115 18.85 -16.14 10.31
N LEU A 116 18.57 -16.39 9.04
CA LEU A 116 17.37 -15.90 8.39
C LEU A 116 16.11 -16.61 8.88
N LEU A 117 16.16 -17.89 9.18
CA LEU A 117 15.03 -18.63 9.74
C LEU A 117 14.64 -18.11 11.13
N GLU A 118 15.62 -17.72 11.95
CA GLU A 118 15.37 -17.03 13.22
C GLU A 118 14.75 -15.65 13.00
N LEU A 119 15.34 -14.85 12.09
CA LEU A 119 14.86 -13.50 11.77
C LEU A 119 13.40 -13.50 11.29
N VAL A 120 13.02 -14.47 10.44
CA VAL A 120 11.64 -14.58 9.95
C VAL A 120 10.73 -15.43 10.86
N GLN A 121 11.21 -15.84 12.03
CA GLN A 121 10.45 -16.62 13.03
C GLN A 121 9.95 -17.98 12.50
N LEU A 122 10.80 -18.69 11.77
CA LEU A 122 10.53 -20.03 11.23
C LEU A 122 11.55 -21.11 11.65
N PRO A 123 12.25 -21.03 12.82
CA PRO A 123 13.35 -21.96 13.11
C PRO A 123 12.88 -23.42 13.19
N GLY A 124 11.72 -23.70 13.77
CA GLY A 124 11.16 -25.05 13.89
C GLY A 124 10.52 -25.62 12.63
N LEU A 125 10.53 -24.86 11.51
CA LEU A 125 9.88 -25.24 10.26
C LEU A 125 10.89 -25.51 9.12
N ALA A 126 12.18 -25.53 9.41
CA ALA A 126 13.26 -25.64 8.42
C ALA A 126 13.10 -26.83 7.46
N ASP A 127 12.67 -27.97 7.98
CA ASP A 127 12.54 -29.23 7.22
C ASP A 127 11.13 -29.48 6.66
N ARG A 128 10.19 -28.53 6.86
CA ARG A 128 8.86 -28.58 6.27
C ARG A 128 8.89 -28.19 4.79
N TYR A 129 7.92 -28.72 4.05
CA TYR A 129 7.67 -28.32 2.67
C TYR A 129 6.67 -27.15 2.60
N PRO A 130 6.68 -26.32 1.54
CA PRO A 130 5.77 -25.19 1.40
C PRO A 130 4.28 -25.52 1.54
N ALA A 131 3.87 -26.73 1.13
CA ALA A 131 2.50 -27.20 1.28
C ALA A 131 2.06 -27.39 2.75
N GLN A 132 2.99 -27.52 3.67
CA GLN A 132 2.76 -27.71 5.10
C GLN A 132 2.75 -26.38 5.89
N LEU A 133 2.90 -25.24 5.21
CA LEU A 133 2.96 -23.91 5.80
C LEU A 133 1.64 -23.17 5.66
N SER A 134 1.32 -22.29 6.62
CA SER A 134 0.27 -21.29 6.46
C SER A 134 0.64 -20.23 5.40
N GLY A 135 -0.32 -19.40 4.97
CA GLY A 135 -0.06 -18.30 4.04
C GLY A 135 1.04 -17.37 4.52
N GLY A 136 0.94 -16.87 5.75
CA GLY A 136 1.95 -15.99 6.35
C GLY A 136 3.32 -16.66 6.53
N GLN A 137 3.37 -17.96 6.85
CA GLN A 137 4.62 -18.71 6.92
C GLN A 137 5.28 -18.84 5.54
N ARG A 138 4.50 -19.12 4.48
CA ARG A 138 5.02 -19.13 3.10
C ARG A 138 5.59 -17.80 2.69
N GLN A 139 4.95 -16.73 3.07
CA GLN A 139 5.42 -15.37 2.78
C GLN A 139 6.74 -15.06 3.50
N ARG A 140 6.82 -15.34 4.80
CA ARG A 140 8.06 -15.16 5.58
C ARG A 140 9.21 -16.00 5.00
N MET A 141 8.94 -17.21 4.54
CA MET A 141 9.93 -18.03 3.81
C MET A 141 10.38 -17.36 2.50
N ALA A 142 9.44 -16.82 1.71
CA ALA A 142 9.78 -16.14 0.46
C ALA A 142 10.63 -14.89 0.70
N LEU A 143 10.34 -14.15 1.78
CA LEU A 143 11.13 -13.00 2.19
C LEU A 143 12.54 -13.41 2.66
N ALA A 144 12.67 -14.46 3.49
CA ALA A 144 13.96 -15.01 3.88
C ALA A 144 14.80 -15.43 2.65
N ARG A 145 14.16 -16.05 1.66
CA ARG A 145 14.80 -16.41 0.38
C ARG A 145 15.32 -15.19 -0.37
N ALA A 146 14.53 -14.10 -0.44
CA ALA A 146 14.93 -12.85 -1.08
C ALA A 146 16.10 -12.18 -0.35
N LEU A 147 16.09 -12.19 0.99
CA LEU A 147 17.13 -11.62 1.85
C LEU A 147 18.40 -12.45 1.92
N ALA A 148 18.38 -13.75 1.51
CA ALA A 148 19.51 -14.65 1.62
C ALA A 148 20.74 -14.13 0.87
N VAL A 149 20.55 -13.58 -0.30
CA VAL A 149 21.61 -13.04 -1.15
C VAL A 149 22.11 -11.65 -0.75
N ARG A 150 21.63 -11.10 0.38
CA ARG A 150 21.94 -9.77 0.88
C ARG A 150 21.68 -8.69 -0.18
N PRO A 151 20.43 -8.54 -0.63
CA PRO A 151 20.09 -7.54 -1.62
C PRO A 151 20.21 -6.13 -1.04
N ASN A 152 20.49 -5.17 -1.91
CA ASN A 152 20.53 -3.76 -1.55
C ASN A 152 19.13 -3.12 -1.59
N VAL A 153 18.26 -3.71 -2.38
CA VAL A 153 16.86 -3.30 -2.58
C VAL A 153 15.97 -4.52 -2.47
N LEU A 154 14.85 -4.39 -1.76
CA LEU A 154 13.83 -5.41 -1.62
C LEU A 154 12.55 -4.96 -2.31
N LEU A 155 12.05 -5.76 -3.22
CA LEU A 155 10.85 -5.50 -4.02
C LEU A 155 9.80 -6.55 -3.72
N LEU A 156 8.61 -6.10 -3.27
CA LEU A 156 7.54 -6.97 -2.80
C LEU A 156 6.25 -6.71 -3.62
N ASP A 157 5.82 -7.70 -4.39
CA ASP A 157 4.58 -7.61 -5.19
C ASP A 157 3.41 -8.15 -4.38
N GLU A 158 2.53 -7.27 -3.90
CA GLU A 158 1.36 -7.54 -3.03
C GLU A 158 1.68 -8.47 -1.84
N PRO A 159 2.58 -8.06 -0.93
CA PRO A 159 3.07 -8.94 0.13
C PRO A 159 2.00 -9.36 1.13
N PHE A 160 0.87 -8.67 1.23
CA PHE A 160 -0.18 -8.92 2.21
C PHE A 160 -1.44 -9.56 1.60
N GLY A 161 -1.44 -9.80 0.29
CA GLY A 161 -2.56 -10.41 -0.41
C GLY A 161 -2.85 -11.85 0.01
N ALA A 162 -4.11 -12.29 -0.16
CA ALA A 162 -4.58 -13.66 0.10
C ALA A 162 -4.37 -14.19 1.55
N LEU A 163 -4.34 -13.28 2.53
CA LEU A 163 -4.23 -13.61 3.96
C LEU A 163 -5.49 -13.16 4.70
N ASP A 164 -5.85 -13.86 5.78
CA ASP A 164 -6.87 -13.39 6.70
C ASP A 164 -6.45 -12.11 7.44
N ALA A 165 -7.42 -11.34 7.95
CA ALA A 165 -7.21 -10.02 8.52
C ALA A 165 -6.19 -10.01 9.68
N ARG A 166 -6.24 -11.03 10.56
CA ARG A 166 -5.33 -11.14 11.70
C ARG A 166 -3.90 -11.40 11.26
N VAL A 167 -3.70 -12.38 10.37
CA VAL A 167 -2.36 -12.70 9.84
C VAL A 167 -1.78 -11.52 9.05
N ARG A 168 -2.64 -10.80 8.31
CA ARG A 168 -2.24 -9.59 7.58
C ARG A 168 -1.73 -8.51 8.54
N GLN A 169 -2.45 -8.23 9.62
CA GLN A 169 -2.02 -7.25 10.64
C GLN A 169 -0.70 -7.64 11.31
N GLU A 170 -0.56 -8.91 11.72
CA GLU A 170 0.67 -9.43 12.32
C GLU A 170 1.86 -9.28 11.36
N LEU A 171 1.62 -9.50 10.06
CA LEU A 171 2.65 -9.44 9.03
C LEU A 171 3.05 -8.00 8.68
N ARG A 172 2.11 -7.04 8.65
CA ARG A 172 2.39 -5.61 8.49
C ARG A 172 3.32 -5.12 9.60
N ALA A 173 2.94 -5.36 10.85
CA ALA A 173 3.75 -4.99 12.01
C ALA A 173 5.14 -5.68 12.01
N TRP A 174 5.20 -6.93 11.54
CA TRP A 174 6.46 -7.65 11.44
C TRP A 174 7.35 -7.09 10.30
N LEU A 175 6.80 -6.79 9.12
CA LEU A 175 7.56 -6.19 8.00
C LEU A 175 8.14 -4.83 8.40
N ARG A 176 7.36 -4.02 9.11
CA ARG A 176 7.83 -2.72 9.62
C ARG A 176 9.04 -2.90 10.55
N ARG A 177 8.94 -3.79 11.56
CA ARG A 177 10.08 -4.09 12.45
C ARG A 177 11.31 -4.59 11.72
N LEU A 178 11.11 -5.52 10.76
CA LEU A 178 12.20 -6.05 9.94
C LEU A 178 12.92 -4.95 9.15
N HIS A 179 12.15 -4.02 8.59
CA HIS A 179 12.69 -2.86 7.89
C HIS A 179 13.51 -1.95 8.82
N ASP A 180 12.98 -1.66 10.02
CA ASP A 180 13.64 -0.84 11.03
C ASP A 180 14.97 -1.47 11.54
N GLU A 181 15.08 -2.81 11.54
CA GLU A 181 16.30 -3.53 11.91
C GLU A 181 17.33 -3.56 10.77
N MET A 182 16.89 -3.71 9.53
CA MET A 182 17.77 -3.97 8.40
C MET A 182 18.13 -2.73 7.57
N HIS A 183 17.30 -1.70 7.59
CA HIS A 183 17.42 -0.46 6.80
C HIS A 183 17.67 -0.70 5.31
N VAL A 184 17.12 -1.79 4.74
CA VAL A 184 17.18 -2.09 3.31
C VAL A 184 16.13 -1.26 2.58
N THR A 185 16.50 -0.58 1.49
CA THR A 185 15.54 0.12 0.65
C THR A 185 14.48 -0.87 0.18
N THR A 186 13.24 -0.64 0.58
CA THR A 186 12.15 -1.58 0.31
C THR A 186 11.03 -0.89 -0.46
N VAL A 187 10.56 -1.54 -1.53
CA VAL A 187 9.37 -1.10 -2.29
C VAL A 187 8.35 -2.21 -2.27
N PHE A 188 7.12 -1.90 -1.92
CA PHE A 188 6.03 -2.87 -1.99
C PHE A 188 4.83 -2.30 -2.74
N VAL A 189 4.14 -3.19 -3.45
CA VAL A 189 2.88 -2.90 -4.13
C VAL A 189 1.72 -3.27 -3.24
N THR A 190 0.73 -2.41 -3.17
CA THR A 190 -0.57 -2.70 -2.55
C THR A 190 -1.69 -1.93 -3.22
N HIS A 191 -2.91 -2.43 -3.13
CA HIS A 191 -4.14 -1.72 -3.45
C HIS A 191 -4.91 -1.33 -2.19
N ASP A 192 -4.43 -1.74 -1.02
CA ASP A 192 -5.03 -1.47 0.30
C ASP A 192 -4.40 -0.21 0.90
N GLN A 193 -5.25 0.76 1.20
CA GLN A 193 -4.85 2.05 1.78
C GLN A 193 -4.28 1.88 3.19
N GLU A 194 -4.91 1.01 4.00
CA GLU A 194 -4.46 0.79 5.38
C GLU A 194 -3.05 0.21 5.41
N GLU A 195 -2.74 -0.71 4.50
CA GLU A 195 -1.40 -1.28 4.38
C GLU A 195 -0.35 -0.22 4.07
N ALA A 196 -0.64 0.65 3.07
CA ALA A 196 0.28 1.73 2.71
C ALA A 196 0.45 2.74 3.85
N MET A 197 -0.65 3.17 4.47
CA MET A 197 -0.64 4.18 5.54
C MET A 197 0.03 3.70 6.83
N GLU A 198 -0.14 2.41 7.17
CA GLU A 198 0.41 1.83 8.41
C GLU A 198 1.91 1.50 8.28
N VAL A 199 2.33 1.02 7.10
CA VAL A 199 3.64 0.39 6.95
C VAL A 199 4.67 1.32 6.32
N ALA A 200 4.30 2.17 5.37
CA ALA A 200 5.25 2.91 4.54
C ALA A 200 5.74 4.22 5.19
N ASP A 201 7.01 4.56 4.94
CA ASP A 201 7.55 5.90 5.18
C ASP A 201 7.10 6.88 4.09
N ARG A 202 6.93 6.36 2.88
CA ARG A 202 6.60 7.12 1.67
C ARG A 202 5.64 6.33 0.80
N ILE A 203 4.68 7.01 0.20
CA ILE A 203 3.67 6.41 -0.66
C ILE A 203 3.72 7.11 -2.01
N VAL A 204 3.73 6.31 -3.07
CA VAL A 204 3.58 6.74 -4.47
C VAL A 204 2.19 6.34 -4.91
N VAL A 205 1.29 7.31 -5.06
CA VAL A 205 -0.08 7.06 -5.55
C VAL A 205 -0.05 7.05 -7.07
N MET A 206 -0.50 5.93 -7.65
CA MET A 206 -0.52 5.73 -9.11
C MET A 206 -1.95 5.54 -9.62
N ASN A 207 -2.23 6.11 -10.78
CA ASN A 207 -3.51 5.95 -11.48
C ASN A 207 -3.28 5.93 -13.00
N ALA A 208 -3.92 5.00 -13.71
CA ALA A 208 -3.90 4.93 -15.17
C ALA A 208 -2.49 5.10 -15.82
N GLY A 209 -1.46 4.52 -15.20
CA GLY A 209 -0.08 4.57 -15.70
C GLY A 209 0.72 5.81 -15.30
N HIS A 210 0.14 6.75 -14.55
CA HIS A 210 0.79 7.98 -14.07
C HIS A 210 0.96 8.00 -12.55
N ILE A 211 1.83 8.88 -12.06
CA ILE A 211 1.94 9.21 -10.64
C ILE A 211 1.08 10.43 -10.35
N GLU A 212 0.12 10.28 -9.45
CA GLU A 212 -0.76 11.35 -9.01
C GLU A 212 -0.15 12.21 -7.89
N GLN A 213 0.49 11.54 -6.92
CA GLN A 213 1.17 12.20 -5.81
C GLN A 213 2.19 11.28 -5.17
N VAL A 214 3.24 11.88 -4.61
CA VAL A 214 4.25 11.19 -3.78
C VAL A 214 4.40 11.96 -2.47
N GLY A 215 4.29 11.27 -1.35
CA GLY A 215 4.41 11.90 -0.03
C GLY A 215 4.43 10.90 1.12
N GLY A 216 4.56 11.38 2.34
CA GLY A 216 4.33 10.57 3.53
C GLY A 216 2.83 10.30 3.76
N PRO A 217 2.47 9.29 4.58
CA PRO A 217 1.06 8.96 4.85
C PRO A 217 0.23 10.17 5.30
N ARG A 218 0.73 10.94 6.24
CA ARG A 218 0.06 12.13 6.75
C ARG A 218 -0.12 13.21 5.68
N ASP A 219 0.89 13.44 4.86
CA ASP A 219 0.84 14.45 3.80
C ASP A 219 -0.22 14.12 2.74
N LEU A 220 -0.27 12.86 2.30
CA LEU A 220 -1.30 12.39 1.35
C LEU A 220 -2.72 12.54 1.90
N TYR A 221 -2.90 12.30 3.20
CA TYR A 221 -4.21 12.40 3.84
C TYR A 221 -4.65 13.84 4.07
N GLU A 222 -3.73 14.69 4.61
CA GLU A 222 -4.02 16.08 4.96
C GLU A 222 -3.91 17.04 3.75
N HIS A 223 -3.06 16.74 2.77
CA HIS A 223 -2.77 17.59 1.60
C HIS A 223 -2.84 16.82 0.28
N PRO A 224 -3.99 16.18 -0.05
CA PRO A 224 -4.14 15.49 -1.32
C PRO A 224 -4.03 16.48 -2.49
N ALA A 225 -3.28 16.08 -3.53
CA ALA A 225 -3.01 16.91 -4.70
C ALA A 225 -4.25 17.13 -5.57
N ASN A 226 -5.16 16.15 -5.60
CA ASN A 226 -6.39 16.19 -6.42
C ASN A 226 -7.51 15.35 -5.80
N ALA A 227 -8.68 15.41 -6.42
CA ALA A 227 -9.87 14.68 -5.97
C ALA A 227 -9.67 13.17 -5.98
N PHE A 228 -8.92 12.64 -6.96
CA PHE A 228 -8.61 11.21 -7.02
C PHE A 228 -7.82 10.76 -5.79
N VAL A 229 -6.71 11.43 -5.48
CA VAL A 229 -5.90 11.10 -4.30
C VAL A 229 -6.73 11.22 -3.04
N MET A 230 -7.52 12.29 -2.89
CA MET A 230 -8.38 12.47 -1.71
C MET A 230 -9.36 11.32 -1.52
N GLY A 231 -10.07 10.91 -2.58
CA GLY A 231 -11.03 9.80 -2.52
C GLY A 231 -10.36 8.44 -2.39
N PHE A 232 -9.16 8.30 -2.96
CA PHE A 232 -8.43 7.04 -2.92
C PHE A 232 -7.76 6.76 -1.58
N VAL A 233 -7.28 7.77 -0.84
CA VAL A 233 -6.60 7.57 0.47
C VAL A 233 -7.54 7.58 1.67
N GLY A 234 -8.84 7.65 1.46
CA GLY A 234 -9.83 7.53 2.53
C GLY A 234 -11.21 8.04 2.11
N PRO A 235 -12.25 7.71 2.89
CA PRO A 235 -13.62 8.08 2.56
C PRO A 235 -13.76 9.60 2.42
N VAL A 236 -14.58 10.02 1.46
CA VAL A 236 -14.86 11.43 1.17
C VAL A 236 -16.30 11.57 0.68
N THR A 237 -16.96 12.63 1.08
CA THR A 237 -18.27 13.04 0.54
C THR A 237 -18.07 14.28 -0.32
N ARG A 238 -18.75 14.33 -1.45
CA ARG A 238 -18.82 15.50 -2.32
C ARG A 238 -20.07 16.30 -2.01
N LEU A 239 -19.91 17.59 -1.70
CA LEU A 239 -20.99 18.56 -1.48
C LEU A 239 -20.88 19.66 -2.55
N GLY A 240 -21.60 19.51 -3.66
CA GLY A 240 -21.39 20.36 -4.83
C GLY A 240 -19.98 20.23 -5.39
N GLU A 241 -19.20 21.32 -5.35
CA GLU A 241 -17.78 21.32 -5.77
C GLU A 241 -16.81 21.06 -4.62
N LEU A 242 -17.31 20.93 -3.40
CA LEU A 242 -16.50 20.73 -2.20
C LEU A 242 -16.37 19.26 -1.86
N PHE A 243 -15.19 18.89 -1.40
CA PHE A 243 -14.87 17.55 -0.89
C PHE A 243 -14.64 17.62 0.62
N VAL A 244 -15.28 16.73 1.37
CA VAL A 244 -15.29 16.73 2.83
C VAL A 244 -15.01 15.33 3.36
N ARG A 245 -14.17 15.21 4.38
CA ARG A 245 -13.97 13.95 5.11
C ARG A 245 -15.11 13.70 6.09
N PRO A 246 -15.53 12.46 6.35
CA PRO A 246 -16.60 12.16 7.30
C PRO A 246 -16.38 12.72 8.71
N HIS A 247 -15.14 12.72 9.20
CA HIS A 247 -14.79 13.28 10.51
C HIS A 247 -14.74 14.83 10.54
N ASP A 248 -14.74 15.48 9.38
CA ASP A 248 -14.86 16.94 9.26
C ASP A 248 -16.31 17.40 9.15
N ILE A 249 -17.30 16.51 9.24
CA ILE A 249 -18.72 16.83 9.31
C ILE A 249 -19.13 16.98 10.77
N GLN A 250 -19.46 18.20 11.17
CA GLN A 250 -20.05 18.47 12.48
C GLN A 250 -21.56 18.23 12.45
N VAL A 251 -22.06 17.43 13.37
CA VAL A 251 -23.48 17.13 13.54
C VAL A 251 -23.99 17.83 14.81
N ARG A 252 -25.16 18.43 14.75
CA ARG A 252 -25.80 19.17 15.88
C ARG A 252 -27.29 18.89 15.92
N ARG A 253 -27.89 19.02 17.12
CA ARG A 253 -29.34 18.93 17.33
C ARG A 253 -30.09 20.20 16.95
N GLN A 254 -29.43 21.36 17.01
CA GLN A 254 -30.04 22.64 16.75
C GLN A 254 -29.32 23.39 15.63
N PRO A 255 -30.07 24.17 14.82
CA PRO A 255 -29.46 24.95 13.75
C PRO A 255 -28.56 26.04 14.33
N ASN A 256 -27.44 26.26 13.68
CA ASN A 256 -26.51 27.35 14.01
C ASN A 256 -26.03 28.02 12.72
N GLY A 257 -26.79 29.03 12.28
CA GLY A 257 -26.48 29.94 11.19
C GLY A 257 -26.23 29.31 9.82
N THR A 258 -25.15 28.57 9.66
CA THR A 258 -24.67 28.00 8.37
C THR A 258 -24.81 26.50 8.29
N THR A 259 -25.71 25.90 9.06
CA THR A 259 -25.92 24.44 9.04
C THR A 259 -26.99 24.07 7.99
N ALA A 260 -26.80 22.94 7.33
CA ALA A 260 -27.82 22.31 6.51
C ALA A 260 -28.60 21.27 7.32
N GLU A 261 -29.91 21.18 7.06
CA GLU A 261 -30.77 20.15 7.64
C GLU A 261 -30.52 18.80 6.97
N ALA A 262 -30.41 17.74 7.76
CA ALA A 262 -30.22 16.38 7.27
C ALA A 262 -31.01 15.39 8.13
N MET A 263 -31.54 14.35 7.49
CA MET A 263 -32.16 13.22 8.18
C MET A 263 -31.17 12.09 8.38
N VAL A 264 -31.13 11.49 9.56
CA VAL A 264 -30.34 10.31 9.84
C VAL A 264 -30.96 9.10 9.15
N GLU A 265 -30.38 8.62 8.04
CA GLU A 265 -30.83 7.42 7.34
C GLU A 265 -30.39 6.14 8.07
N ARG A 266 -29.16 6.13 8.59
CA ARG A 266 -28.58 4.95 9.23
C ARG A 266 -27.51 5.33 10.24
N LEU A 267 -27.40 4.53 11.32
CA LEU A 267 -26.29 4.58 12.28
C LEU A 267 -25.59 3.23 12.33
N VAL A 268 -24.27 3.25 12.25
CA VAL A 268 -23.42 2.05 12.35
C VAL A 268 -22.43 2.25 13.48
N HIS A 269 -22.59 1.45 14.54
CA HIS A 269 -21.68 1.47 15.69
C HIS A 269 -20.50 0.54 15.44
N LEU A 270 -19.29 1.09 15.37
CA LEU A 270 -18.03 0.37 15.07
C LEU A 270 -17.12 0.28 16.31
N GLY A 271 -17.71 0.22 17.51
CA GLY A 271 -17.01 0.14 18.79
C GLY A 271 -16.59 1.52 19.30
N PHE A 272 -15.50 2.08 18.83
CA PHE A 272 -14.99 3.40 19.26
C PHE A 272 -15.57 4.58 18.47
N GLU A 273 -16.16 4.32 17.31
CA GLU A 273 -16.77 5.35 16.45
C GLU A 273 -18.19 4.98 16.05
N VAL A 274 -18.96 5.99 15.68
CA VAL A 274 -20.28 5.87 15.07
C VAL A 274 -20.28 6.55 13.72
N ARG A 275 -20.68 5.81 12.68
CA ARG A 275 -20.92 6.36 11.34
C ARG A 275 -22.40 6.64 11.17
N ALA A 276 -22.70 7.87 10.79
CA ALA A 276 -24.03 8.32 10.48
C ALA A 276 -24.16 8.59 8.97
N ASP A 277 -24.99 7.81 8.28
CA ASP A 277 -25.39 8.11 6.91
C ASP A 277 -26.55 9.11 6.98
N LEU A 278 -26.40 10.26 6.35
CA LEU A 278 -27.28 11.42 6.46
C LEU A 278 -27.79 11.82 5.08
N LEU A 279 -29.09 12.12 4.98
CA LEU A 279 -29.76 12.60 3.77
C LEU A 279 -30.07 14.09 3.93
N LEU A 280 -29.49 14.92 3.06
CA LEU A 280 -29.78 16.35 3.01
C LEU A 280 -31.13 16.62 2.35
N GLY A 281 -31.69 17.82 2.61
CA GLY A 281 -32.98 18.24 2.04
C GLY A 281 -33.00 18.34 0.51
N ASP A 282 -31.85 18.44 -0.15
CA ASP A 282 -31.68 18.41 -1.61
C ASP A 282 -31.53 17.00 -2.18
N GLY A 283 -31.59 15.96 -1.35
CA GLY A 283 -31.43 14.56 -1.74
C GLY A 283 -29.97 14.06 -1.79
N GLN A 284 -28.98 14.90 -1.50
CA GLN A 284 -27.59 14.46 -1.39
C GLN A 284 -27.38 13.62 -0.13
N ARG A 285 -26.57 12.59 -0.25
CA ARG A 285 -26.15 11.76 0.88
C ARG A 285 -24.74 12.16 1.33
N LEU A 286 -24.55 12.20 2.63
CA LEU A 286 -23.24 12.40 3.23
C LEU A 286 -23.05 11.46 4.40
N GLN A 287 -21.80 11.15 4.70
CA GLN A 287 -21.43 10.33 5.84
C GLN A 287 -20.70 11.20 6.87
N ALA A 288 -21.17 11.17 8.12
CA ALA A 288 -20.46 11.75 9.24
C ALA A 288 -19.86 10.66 10.13
N GLN A 289 -18.68 10.93 10.65
CA GLN A 289 -17.99 10.07 11.61
C GLN A 289 -17.91 10.81 12.95
N LEU A 290 -18.48 10.24 13.98
CA LEU A 290 -18.55 10.79 15.32
C LEU A 290 -17.81 9.87 16.31
N SER A 291 -17.34 10.43 17.42
CA SER A 291 -16.98 9.63 18.56
C SER A 291 -18.24 8.95 19.15
N ARG A 292 -18.04 7.89 19.92
CA ARG A 292 -19.16 7.25 20.64
C ARG A 292 -19.81 8.22 21.64
N GLU A 293 -18.99 9.02 22.33
CA GLU A 293 -19.47 10.02 23.28
C GLU A 293 -20.35 11.08 22.60
N ASP A 294 -19.90 11.64 21.47
CA ASP A 294 -20.67 12.63 20.71
C ASP A 294 -22.00 12.05 20.23
N ALA A 295 -22.01 10.80 19.75
CA ALA A 295 -23.23 10.16 19.27
C ALA A 295 -24.23 9.87 20.40
N GLU A 296 -23.74 9.50 21.59
CA GLU A 296 -24.56 9.30 22.81
C GLU A 296 -25.08 10.64 23.35
N GLU A 297 -24.24 11.70 23.42
CA GLU A 297 -24.65 13.04 23.85
C GLU A 297 -25.70 13.66 22.90
N LEU A 298 -25.54 13.42 21.61
CA LEU A 298 -26.52 13.84 20.61
C LEU A 298 -27.75 12.92 20.58
N GLU A 299 -27.79 11.81 21.33
CA GLU A 299 -28.90 10.83 21.34
C GLU A 299 -29.38 10.50 19.90
N LEU A 300 -28.46 10.30 18.97
CA LEU A 300 -28.79 10.11 17.57
C LEU A 300 -29.61 8.83 17.34
N ALA A 301 -30.71 8.97 16.61
CA ALA A 301 -31.54 7.84 16.19
C ALA A 301 -31.92 7.95 14.70
N GLN A 302 -32.19 6.79 14.10
CA GLN A 302 -32.63 6.73 12.71
C GLN A 302 -33.98 7.47 12.52
N GLY A 303 -34.09 8.27 11.47
CA GLY A 303 -35.25 9.07 11.13
C GLY A 303 -35.26 10.45 11.78
N GLU A 304 -34.31 10.77 12.65
CA GLU A 304 -34.23 12.10 13.27
C GLU A 304 -33.62 13.13 12.34
N ILE A 305 -34.05 14.39 12.54
CA ILE A 305 -33.49 15.56 11.87
C ILE A 305 -32.35 16.10 12.70
N VAL A 306 -31.23 16.30 12.04
CA VAL A 306 -30.02 16.91 12.57
C VAL A 306 -29.54 18.04 11.67
N TYR A 307 -28.64 18.85 12.20
CA TYR A 307 -28.07 19.98 11.47
C TYR A 307 -26.57 19.73 11.26
N VAL A 308 -26.12 19.79 10.01
CA VAL A 308 -24.76 19.45 9.64
C VAL A 308 -24.01 20.63 9.05
N ARG A 309 -22.72 20.67 9.32
CA ARG A 309 -21.81 21.67 8.76
C ARG A 309 -20.44 21.06 8.53
N PRO A 310 -19.83 21.23 7.35
CA PRO A 310 -18.42 20.90 7.17
C PRO A 310 -17.54 21.86 7.99
N SER A 311 -16.57 21.32 8.72
CA SER A 311 -15.55 22.08 9.45
C SER A 311 -14.33 22.39 8.59
N ARG A 312 -14.00 21.46 7.68
CA ARG A 312 -12.95 21.60 6.68
C ARG A 312 -13.46 21.12 5.34
N THR A 313 -13.13 21.86 4.30
CA THR A 313 -13.51 21.52 2.91
C THR A 313 -12.29 21.63 2.01
N ARG A 314 -12.30 20.90 0.91
CA ARG A 314 -11.33 21.02 -0.17
C ARG A 314 -12.06 21.25 -1.48
N GLN A 315 -11.45 22.04 -2.36
CA GLN A 315 -11.90 22.25 -3.72
C GLN A 315 -10.71 21.99 -4.66
N PHE A 316 -10.94 21.24 -5.72
CA PHE A 316 -9.93 20.95 -6.72
C PHE A 316 -10.35 21.56 -8.05
N ALA A 317 -9.38 22.15 -8.77
CA ALA A 317 -9.64 22.86 -10.04
C ALA A 317 -10.11 21.91 -11.16
N ASP A 318 -9.70 20.63 -11.12
CA ASP A 318 -10.07 19.58 -12.07
C ASP A 318 -10.82 18.46 -11.35
N ALA A 319 -12.10 18.69 -11.06
CA ALA A 319 -12.96 17.63 -10.57
C ALA A 319 -13.45 16.75 -11.76
N SER A 320 -12.56 15.94 -12.33
CA SER A 320 -13.00 14.76 -13.09
C SER A 320 -13.88 13.88 -12.21
N PRO A 321 -14.97 13.27 -12.72
CA PRO A 321 -15.86 12.45 -11.91
C PRO A 321 -15.03 11.39 -11.17
N GLY A 322 -15.23 11.32 -9.84
CA GLY A 322 -14.58 10.34 -8.97
C GLY A 322 -14.79 8.90 -9.44
N PRO A 323 -14.04 7.94 -8.87
CA PRO A 323 -14.22 6.53 -9.21
C PRO A 323 -15.68 6.12 -9.03
N PRO A 324 -16.20 5.20 -9.86
CA PRO A 324 -17.57 4.73 -9.71
C PRO A 324 -17.80 4.16 -8.30
N GLU A 325 -18.92 4.50 -7.72
CA GLU A 325 -19.40 3.91 -6.46
C GLU A 325 -19.39 2.38 -6.59
N VAL A 326 -18.69 1.70 -5.66
CA VAL A 326 -18.67 0.23 -5.54
C VAL A 326 -19.71 -0.19 -4.51
#